data_f573cd6847c6fcecd8454f3f3be0e741
#
_entry.id   f573cd6847c6fcecd8454f3f3be0e741
#
_cell.length_a   1.000
_cell.length_b   1.000
_cell.length_c   1.000
_cell.angle_alpha   90.00
_cell.angle_beta   90.00
_cell.angle_gamma   90.00
#
_symmetry.space_group_name_H-M   'P 1'
#
loop_
_entity.id
_entity.type
_entity.pdbx_description
1 polymer ?
#
loop_
_entity_poly.entity_id
_entity_poly.type
_entity_poly.pdbx_seq_one_letter_code
_entity_poly.pdbx_strand_id
1 'polypeptide(L)'
;MNYDMSSYFEDPEFKEALAKYEGMVENHTPAYFEADELIDIAEYYTLKGRHKDADKAIDLTLQLHPENTDALVFRIRSLMLQNKKEEAKVVAQLIANSTDRECRFLQADMLMEEDRIEEAEEIFKQLVMDEEYEVDTLLDIIQDYTNANQEEYAGQWVDCLFAHSDMQTLPKTNQRLRDVLCDYYSTFNKPDLAIPYLNMTLNEYPYSIEHWNELGKCHLQQCQYEEANEALDFALAIDDENTDSLTLKAFGYHQAGNLKESCDYYLRLANVSKNKTKAYLALAQIYLEMRDHASAISYIEKLINRKSGLTDYELAELYSDTALCHAYLGHTENGYKYINQALELNEHDAEIRIAAGRFFTIEAQKSDISEEEQENNLRNAEHQFTRALEFTPKEERFDVLFKIGSLYFDEHNFEYANQYFELINKEFPEDADATYFFLAYGYYHQQESASFMHYLAKIRKEIPDMYAT
;
A
#
# COMPACT_ATOMS: atom_id res chain seq x y z
N MET A 1 11.30 4.97 28.77
CA MET A 1 12.77 5.11 28.83
C MET A 1 13.35 4.17 27.81
N ASN A 2 13.70 4.68 26.63
CA ASN A 2 14.56 3.91 25.72
C ASN A 2 15.96 3.88 26.37
N TYR A 3 16.19 2.91 27.26
CA TYR A 3 17.55 2.51 27.55
C TYR A 3 18.15 2.05 26.24
N ASP A 4 19.26 2.67 25.84
CA ASP A 4 20.06 2.18 24.73
C ASP A 4 20.52 0.76 25.08
N MET A 5 19.69 -0.24 24.70
CA MET A 5 19.95 -1.67 24.94
C MET A 5 21.31 -2.07 24.39
N SER A 6 21.85 -1.31 23.43
CA SER A 6 23.18 -1.57 22.87
C SER A 6 24.28 -1.30 23.91
N SER A 7 24.10 -0.32 24.79
CA SER A 7 25.05 -0.01 25.85
C SER A 7 25.02 -1.02 27.01
N TYR A 8 23.83 -1.58 27.30
CA TYR A 8 23.66 -2.61 28.32
C TYR A 8 24.40 -3.91 27.95
N PHE A 9 24.32 -4.35 26.67
CA PHE A 9 25.03 -5.54 26.22
C PHE A 9 26.55 -5.37 26.08
N GLU A 10 27.08 -4.17 26.28
CA GLU A 10 28.52 -3.91 26.43
C GLU A 10 29.00 -4.00 27.90
N ASP A 11 28.10 -4.13 28.85
CA ASP A 11 28.41 -4.24 30.26
C ASP A 11 29.27 -5.49 30.57
N PRO A 12 30.31 -5.38 31.39
CA PRO A 12 31.13 -6.52 31.77
C PRO A 12 30.36 -7.66 32.44
N GLU A 13 29.34 -7.36 33.27
CA GLU A 13 28.53 -8.36 33.98
C GLU A 13 27.71 -9.18 32.98
N PHE A 14 27.05 -8.52 32.01
CA PHE A 14 26.35 -9.21 30.94
C PHE A 14 27.28 -10.09 30.08
N LYS A 15 28.45 -9.58 29.70
CA LYS A 15 29.44 -10.35 28.93
C LYS A 15 29.96 -11.57 29.67
N GLU A 16 30.10 -11.51 30.98
CA GLU A 16 30.49 -12.66 31.83
C GLU A 16 29.36 -13.70 31.86
N ALA A 17 28.09 -13.28 32.03
CA ALA A 17 26.93 -14.15 31.99
C ALA A 17 26.78 -14.84 30.60
N LEU A 18 26.94 -14.08 29.52
CA LEU A 18 26.88 -14.60 28.16
C LEU A 18 28.01 -15.63 27.91
N ALA A 19 29.26 -15.33 28.29
CA ALA A 19 30.40 -16.25 28.13
C ALA A 19 30.19 -17.54 28.96
N LYS A 20 29.63 -17.41 30.16
CA LYS A 20 29.28 -18.54 31.02
C LYS A 20 28.20 -19.41 30.38
N TYR A 21 27.18 -18.79 29.77
CA TYR A 21 26.10 -19.49 29.06
C TYR A 21 26.63 -20.22 27.81
N GLU A 22 27.41 -19.55 26.96
CA GLU A 22 27.99 -20.13 25.77
C GLU A 22 28.95 -21.28 26.14
N GLY A 23 29.76 -21.11 27.17
CA GLY A 23 30.63 -22.17 27.67
C GLY A 23 29.88 -23.39 28.23
N MET A 24 28.71 -23.14 28.88
CA MET A 24 27.81 -24.21 29.32
C MET A 24 27.26 -25.01 28.12
N VAL A 25 26.79 -24.29 27.09
CA VAL A 25 26.21 -24.93 25.90
C VAL A 25 27.26 -25.72 25.12
N GLU A 26 28.47 -25.18 24.94
CA GLU A 26 29.56 -25.82 24.19
C GLU A 26 30.11 -27.06 24.91
N ASN A 27 30.35 -26.95 26.22
CA ASN A 27 31.04 -27.99 27.00
C ASN A 27 30.06 -28.97 27.70
N HIS A 28 28.74 -28.76 27.59
CA HIS A 28 27.70 -29.54 28.28
C HIS A 28 27.91 -29.61 29.79
N THR A 29 28.43 -28.53 30.40
CA THR A 29 28.69 -28.45 31.84
C THR A 29 27.56 -27.69 32.52
N PRO A 30 26.93 -28.22 33.58
CA PRO A 30 25.84 -27.51 34.27
C PRO A 30 26.36 -26.23 34.91
N ALA A 31 25.65 -25.15 34.68
CA ALA A 31 25.83 -23.86 35.36
C ALA A 31 24.48 -23.33 35.85
N TYR A 32 24.50 -22.62 36.97
CA TYR A 32 23.30 -21.98 37.48
C TYR A 32 23.22 -20.53 36.96
N PHE A 33 22.02 -20.11 36.58
CA PHE A 33 21.69 -18.77 36.14
C PHE A 33 20.45 -18.29 36.87
N GLU A 34 20.40 -17.00 37.16
CA GLU A 34 19.14 -16.35 37.49
C GLU A 34 18.26 -16.19 36.26
N ALA A 35 16.95 -16.03 36.49
CA ALA A 35 16.01 -15.93 35.33
C ALA A 35 16.32 -14.73 34.45
N ASP A 36 16.58 -13.57 35.06
CA ASP A 36 16.86 -12.31 34.36
C ASP A 36 18.12 -12.43 33.47
N GLU A 37 19.20 -13.09 33.97
CA GLU A 37 20.41 -13.32 33.16
C GLU A 37 20.13 -14.09 31.85
N LEU A 38 19.26 -15.10 31.94
CA LEU A 38 18.90 -15.91 30.74
C LEU A 38 17.93 -15.17 29.81
N ILE A 39 17.05 -14.34 30.35
CA ILE A 39 16.15 -13.50 29.55
C ILE A 39 16.96 -12.44 28.79
N ASP A 40 17.88 -11.76 29.44
CA ASP A 40 18.80 -10.79 28.80
C ASP A 40 19.62 -11.45 27.68
N ILE A 41 20.09 -12.68 27.89
CA ILE A 41 20.79 -13.46 26.86
C ILE A 41 19.86 -13.79 25.68
N ALA A 42 18.60 -14.13 25.93
CA ALA A 42 17.63 -14.39 24.87
C ALA A 42 17.31 -13.12 24.07
N GLU A 43 17.16 -11.98 24.71
CA GLU A 43 16.98 -10.67 24.07
C GLU A 43 18.19 -10.31 23.21
N TYR A 44 19.41 -10.48 23.75
CA TYR A 44 20.64 -10.29 22.97
C TYR A 44 20.68 -11.14 21.72
N TYR A 45 20.34 -12.42 21.80
CA TYR A 45 20.30 -13.29 20.63
C TYR A 45 19.23 -12.89 19.63
N THR A 46 18.09 -12.41 20.12
CA THR A 46 17.00 -11.89 19.27
C THR A 46 17.47 -10.68 18.45
N LEU A 47 18.12 -9.71 19.09
CA LEU A 47 18.71 -8.53 18.45
C LEU A 47 19.80 -8.90 17.42
N LYS A 48 20.51 -10.01 17.63
CA LYS A 48 21.49 -10.54 16.65
C LYS A 48 20.87 -11.43 15.57
N GLY A 49 19.55 -11.57 15.54
CA GLY A 49 18.83 -12.44 14.58
C GLY A 49 19.00 -13.94 14.85
N ARG A 50 19.51 -14.33 16.03
CA ARG A 50 19.77 -15.71 16.42
C ARG A 50 18.58 -16.29 17.19
N HIS A 51 17.40 -16.27 16.60
CA HIS A 51 16.13 -16.63 17.28
C HIS A 51 16.15 -18.07 17.89
N LYS A 52 16.81 -19.04 17.23
CA LYS A 52 16.92 -20.41 17.78
C LYS A 52 17.73 -20.49 19.06
N ASP A 53 18.72 -19.63 19.22
CA ASP A 53 19.53 -19.59 20.43
C ASP A 53 18.82 -18.81 21.54
N ALA A 54 18.04 -17.79 21.18
CA ALA A 54 17.12 -17.13 22.10
C ALA A 54 16.08 -18.11 22.66
N ASP A 55 15.42 -18.91 21.81
CA ASP A 55 14.46 -19.95 22.22
C ASP A 55 15.10 -20.95 23.22
N LYS A 56 16.37 -21.37 23.02
CA LYS A 56 17.06 -22.27 23.93
C LYS A 56 17.34 -21.64 25.29
N ALA A 57 17.68 -20.35 25.33
CA ALA A 57 17.89 -19.64 26.58
C ALA A 57 16.58 -19.56 27.38
N ILE A 58 15.47 -19.24 26.72
CA ILE A 58 14.13 -19.22 27.32
C ILE A 58 13.67 -20.60 27.75
N ASP A 59 13.93 -21.65 26.96
CA ASP A 59 13.62 -23.03 27.35
C ASP A 59 14.35 -23.42 28.64
N LEU A 60 15.62 -23.00 28.79
CA LEU A 60 16.37 -23.20 30.03
C LEU A 60 15.80 -22.39 31.20
N THR A 61 15.43 -21.13 30.93
CA THR A 61 14.77 -20.29 31.96
C THR A 61 13.51 -20.96 32.49
N LEU A 62 12.64 -21.42 31.61
CA LEU A 62 11.38 -22.08 31.99
C LEU A 62 11.59 -23.47 32.62
N GLN A 63 12.71 -24.15 32.36
CA GLN A 63 13.06 -25.36 33.06
C GLN A 63 13.50 -25.08 34.52
N LEU A 64 14.24 -24.00 34.73
CA LEU A 64 14.72 -23.62 36.08
C LEU A 64 13.65 -22.82 36.87
N HIS A 65 12.90 -22.00 36.19
CA HIS A 65 11.92 -21.06 36.74
C HIS A 65 10.59 -21.15 35.96
N PRO A 66 9.79 -22.22 36.11
CA PRO A 66 8.62 -22.49 35.27
C PRO A 66 7.50 -21.43 35.34
N GLU A 67 7.46 -20.65 36.43
CA GLU A 67 6.45 -19.60 36.66
C GLU A 67 6.98 -18.19 36.39
N ASN A 68 8.19 -18.06 35.82
CA ASN A 68 8.73 -16.76 35.50
C ASN A 68 7.93 -16.09 34.36
N THR A 69 7.29 -15.00 34.70
CA THR A 69 6.35 -14.27 33.86
C THR A 69 6.99 -13.73 32.57
N ASP A 70 8.19 -13.13 32.68
CA ASP A 70 8.88 -12.50 31.57
C ASP A 70 9.34 -13.55 30.54
N ALA A 71 9.83 -14.71 31.03
CA ALA A 71 10.18 -15.83 30.18
C ALA A 71 8.94 -16.43 29.47
N LEU A 72 7.78 -16.50 30.14
CA LEU A 72 6.53 -16.93 29.52
C LEU A 72 6.06 -15.93 28.44
N VAL A 73 6.11 -14.64 28.71
CA VAL A 73 5.79 -13.56 27.77
C VAL A 73 6.70 -13.65 26.54
N PHE A 74 8.02 -13.75 26.77
CA PHE A 74 8.97 -13.92 25.67
C PHE A 74 8.66 -15.16 24.83
N ARG A 75 8.35 -16.29 25.49
CA ARG A 75 8.02 -17.54 24.80
C ARG A 75 6.78 -17.40 23.91
N ILE A 76 5.73 -16.75 24.42
CA ILE A 76 4.49 -16.53 23.67
C ILE A 76 4.78 -15.66 22.43
N ARG A 77 5.50 -14.52 22.62
CA ARG A 77 5.89 -13.63 21.50
C ARG A 77 6.71 -14.36 20.44
N SER A 78 7.68 -15.19 20.87
CA SER A 78 8.49 -16.00 19.94
C SER A 78 7.65 -16.99 19.15
N LEU A 79 6.69 -17.66 19.79
CA LEU A 79 5.77 -18.60 19.13
C LEU A 79 4.83 -17.89 18.14
N MET A 80 4.33 -16.71 18.47
CA MET A 80 3.51 -15.88 17.58
C MET A 80 4.30 -15.46 16.33
N LEU A 81 5.52 -14.98 16.48
CA LEU A 81 6.41 -14.66 15.36
C LEU A 81 6.72 -15.87 14.47
N GLN A 82 6.77 -17.09 15.04
CA GLN A 82 6.93 -18.34 14.30
C GLN A 82 5.62 -18.85 13.66
N ASN A 83 4.51 -18.11 13.79
CA ASN A 83 3.17 -18.48 13.36
C ASN A 83 2.64 -19.78 14.01
N LYS A 84 3.09 -20.10 15.24
CA LYS A 84 2.68 -21.26 16.04
C LYS A 84 1.61 -20.87 17.04
N LYS A 85 0.48 -20.35 16.51
CA LYS A 85 -0.59 -19.76 17.33
C LYS A 85 -1.17 -20.70 18.40
N GLU A 86 -1.36 -21.99 18.07
CA GLU A 86 -1.93 -22.95 19.02
C GLU A 86 -0.96 -23.28 20.19
N GLU A 87 0.35 -23.34 19.91
CA GLU A 87 1.35 -23.51 20.98
C GLU A 87 1.41 -22.25 21.87
N ALA A 88 1.33 -21.06 21.28
CA ALA A 88 1.27 -19.80 22.03
C ALA A 88 0.07 -19.74 22.98
N LYS A 89 -1.12 -20.17 22.54
CA LYS A 89 -2.33 -20.24 23.38
C LYS A 89 -2.16 -21.14 24.59
N VAL A 90 -1.50 -22.28 24.42
CA VAL A 90 -1.26 -23.20 25.55
C VAL A 90 -0.38 -22.55 26.61
N VAL A 91 0.69 -21.86 26.17
CA VAL A 91 1.58 -21.16 27.13
C VAL A 91 0.88 -19.95 27.75
N ALA A 92 0.05 -19.21 27.01
CA ALA A 92 -0.71 -18.07 27.50
C ALA A 92 -1.69 -18.43 28.62
N GLN A 93 -2.18 -19.68 28.69
CA GLN A 93 -3.01 -20.12 29.82
C GLN A 93 -2.29 -20.04 31.15
N LEU A 94 -0.95 -20.12 31.19
CA LEU A 94 -0.16 -20.03 32.42
C LEU A 94 -0.14 -18.60 32.98
N ILE A 95 -0.31 -17.59 32.14
CA ILE A 95 -0.37 -16.19 32.53
C ILE A 95 -1.78 -15.60 32.54
N ALA A 96 -2.81 -16.43 32.32
CA ALA A 96 -4.20 -15.97 32.14
C ALA A 96 -4.77 -15.18 33.35
N ASN A 97 -4.27 -15.45 34.54
CA ASN A 97 -4.68 -14.75 35.77
C ASN A 97 -3.64 -13.74 36.28
N SER A 98 -2.63 -13.44 35.46
CA SER A 98 -1.60 -12.46 35.85
C SER A 98 -2.21 -11.06 35.91
N THR A 99 -1.83 -10.31 36.92
CA THR A 99 -2.13 -8.86 37.03
C THR A 99 -1.01 -8.01 36.46
N ASP A 100 0.05 -8.63 36.00
CA ASP A 100 1.19 -7.96 35.40
C ASP A 100 0.77 -7.25 34.12
N ARG A 101 1.31 -6.05 33.91
CA ARG A 101 0.98 -5.18 32.78
C ARG A 101 1.28 -5.84 31.44
N GLU A 102 2.48 -6.38 31.27
CA GLU A 102 2.89 -6.99 29.99
C GLU A 102 2.07 -8.24 29.65
N CYS A 103 1.72 -9.02 30.67
CA CYS A 103 0.83 -10.18 30.49
C CYS A 103 -0.55 -9.76 29.99
N ARG A 104 -1.11 -8.67 30.50
CA ARG A 104 -2.43 -8.16 30.08
C ARG A 104 -2.39 -7.62 28.66
N PHE A 105 -1.35 -6.86 28.29
CA PHE A 105 -1.14 -6.43 26.91
C PHE A 105 -1.05 -7.62 25.95
N LEU A 106 -0.22 -8.60 26.26
CA LEU A 106 -0.06 -9.78 25.43
C LEU A 106 -1.36 -10.57 25.28
N GLN A 107 -2.17 -10.69 26.35
CA GLN A 107 -3.49 -11.33 26.28
C GLN A 107 -4.45 -10.55 25.38
N ALA A 108 -4.45 -9.21 25.45
CA ALA A 108 -5.27 -8.36 24.61
C ALA A 108 -4.83 -8.46 23.13
N ASP A 109 -3.52 -8.44 22.83
CA ASP A 109 -2.96 -8.63 21.51
C ASP A 109 -3.40 -9.96 20.89
N MET A 110 -3.32 -11.04 21.66
CA MET A 110 -3.76 -12.36 21.20
C MET A 110 -5.25 -12.41 20.90
N LEU A 111 -6.09 -11.72 21.70
CA LEU A 111 -7.52 -11.61 21.47
C LEU A 111 -7.82 -10.79 20.21
N MET A 112 -7.09 -9.68 19.99
CA MET A 112 -7.22 -8.88 18.77
C MET A 112 -6.84 -9.66 17.52
N GLU A 113 -5.79 -10.48 17.56
CA GLU A 113 -5.44 -11.38 16.45
C GLU A 113 -6.51 -12.46 16.17
N GLU A 114 -7.36 -12.78 17.16
CA GLU A 114 -8.50 -13.71 17.03
C GLU A 114 -9.81 -13.02 16.63
N ASP A 115 -9.76 -11.70 16.34
CA ASP A 115 -10.93 -10.86 16.06
C ASP A 115 -11.93 -10.77 17.23
N ARG A 116 -11.43 -10.93 18.48
CA ARG A 116 -12.20 -10.84 19.73
C ARG A 116 -11.95 -9.49 20.40
N ILE A 117 -12.25 -8.42 19.68
CA ILE A 117 -11.89 -7.04 20.05
C ILE A 117 -12.56 -6.60 21.35
N GLU A 118 -13.84 -6.99 21.55
CA GLU A 118 -14.58 -6.58 22.76
C GLU A 118 -13.95 -7.20 24.04
N GLU A 119 -13.39 -8.41 23.95
CA GLU A 119 -12.74 -9.04 25.11
C GLU A 119 -11.37 -8.42 25.38
N ALA A 120 -10.63 -8.00 24.36
CA ALA A 120 -9.40 -7.23 24.52
C ALA A 120 -9.69 -5.87 25.16
N GLU A 121 -10.75 -5.20 24.74
CA GLU A 121 -11.21 -3.91 25.30
C GLU A 121 -11.52 -3.99 26.81
N GLU A 122 -12.13 -5.09 27.29
CA GLU A 122 -12.38 -5.28 28.72
C GLU A 122 -11.07 -5.40 29.52
N ILE A 123 -10.04 -6.05 28.95
CA ILE A 123 -8.72 -6.13 29.59
C ILE A 123 -8.08 -4.72 29.67
N PHE A 124 -8.12 -3.96 28.59
CA PHE A 124 -7.56 -2.61 28.55
C PHE A 124 -8.27 -1.66 29.50
N LYS A 125 -9.60 -1.69 29.57
CA LYS A 125 -10.38 -0.89 30.53
C LYS A 125 -9.97 -1.18 31.99
N GLN A 126 -9.84 -2.45 32.33
CA GLN A 126 -9.42 -2.82 33.66
C GLN A 126 -7.97 -2.38 33.97
N LEU A 127 -7.07 -2.55 32.99
CA LEU A 127 -5.68 -2.14 33.07
C LEU A 127 -5.56 -0.62 33.35
N VAL A 128 -6.25 0.19 32.55
CA VAL A 128 -6.23 1.66 32.72
C VAL A 128 -6.79 2.12 34.05
N MET A 129 -7.84 1.42 34.54
CA MET A 129 -8.38 1.73 35.90
C MET A 129 -7.38 1.39 37.02
N ASP A 130 -6.68 0.26 36.90
CA ASP A 130 -5.69 -0.20 37.88
C ASP A 130 -4.46 0.72 37.91
N GLU A 131 -4.10 1.31 36.75
CA GLU A 131 -2.96 2.23 36.58
C GLU A 131 -3.36 3.72 36.63
N GLU A 132 -4.55 4.02 37.14
CA GLU A 132 -5.04 5.39 37.34
C GLU A 132 -4.93 6.32 36.12
N TYR A 133 -5.16 5.78 34.90
CA TYR A 133 -5.08 6.50 33.61
C TYR A 133 -3.67 7.02 33.30
N GLU A 134 -2.67 6.22 33.60
CA GLU A 134 -1.29 6.56 33.26
C GLU A 134 -1.12 6.81 31.76
N VAL A 135 -0.41 7.89 31.43
CA VAL A 135 -0.25 8.33 30.03
C VAL A 135 0.40 7.26 29.14
N ASP A 136 1.45 6.62 29.65
CA ASP A 136 2.18 5.60 28.88
C ASP A 136 1.31 4.38 28.57
N THR A 137 0.43 3.99 29.49
CA THR A 137 -0.54 2.90 29.28
C THR A 137 -1.57 3.26 28.22
N LEU A 138 -2.10 4.49 28.26
CA LEU A 138 -3.03 4.98 27.24
C LEU A 138 -2.36 5.03 25.86
N LEU A 139 -1.11 5.45 25.78
CA LEU A 139 -0.36 5.48 24.52
C LEU A 139 -0.10 4.09 23.96
N ASP A 140 0.22 3.10 24.82
CA ASP A 140 0.39 1.71 24.36
C ASP A 140 -0.91 1.17 23.76
N ILE A 141 -2.05 1.37 24.43
CA ILE A 141 -3.36 0.91 23.92
C ILE A 141 -3.73 1.59 22.60
N ILE A 142 -3.51 2.90 22.49
CA ILE A 142 -3.76 3.64 21.23
C ILE A 142 -2.90 3.04 20.12
N GLN A 143 -1.62 2.74 20.40
CA GLN A 143 -0.72 2.16 19.42
C GLN A 143 -1.17 0.75 19.00
N ASP A 144 -1.60 -0.10 19.92
CA ASP A 144 -2.05 -1.47 19.63
C ASP A 144 -3.30 -1.44 18.74
N TYR A 145 -4.30 -0.63 19.07
CA TYR A 145 -5.48 -0.47 18.21
C TYR A 145 -5.16 0.18 16.87
N THR A 146 -4.19 1.10 16.81
CA THR A 146 -3.73 1.70 15.56
C THR A 146 -3.08 0.64 14.66
N ASN A 147 -2.19 -0.17 15.23
CA ASN A 147 -1.54 -1.29 14.53
C ASN A 147 -2.54 -2.35 14.04
N ALA A 148 -3.60 -2.60 14.82
CA ALA A 148 -4.69 -3.50 14.46
C ALA A 148 -5.71 -2.87 13.49
N ASN A 149 -5.49 -1.62 13.04
CA ASN A 149 -6.38 -0.86 12.15
C ASN A 149 -7.83 -0.72 12.70
N GLN A 150 -7.98 -0.57 14.03
CA GLN A 150 -9.24 -0.45 14.74
C GLN A 150 -9.53 1.03 15.08
N GLU A 151 -9.95 1.83 14.09
CA GLU A 151 -10.11 3.29 14.21
C GLU A 151 -11.04 3.71 15.36
N GLU A 152 -12.18 3.04 15.52
CA GLU A 152 -13.18 3.39 16.53
C GLU A 152 -12.63 3.25 17.95
N TYR A 153 -11.99 2.12 18.25
CA TYR A 153 -11.40 1.86 19.54
C TYR A 153 -10.20 2.76 19.82
N ALA A 154 -9.28 2.89 18.86
CA ALA A 154 -8.16 3.83 18.97
C ALA A 154 -8.63 5.25 19.25
N GLY A 155 -9.68 5.71 18.54
CA GLY A 155 -10.27 7.04 18.74
C GLY A 155 -10.87 7.25 20.13
N GLN A 156 -11.57 6.24 20.68
CA GLN A 156 -12.10 6.32 22.06
C GLN A 156 -10.97 6.45 23.10
N TRP A 157 -9.84 5.77 22.91
CA TRP A 157 -8.69 5.88 23.79
C TRP A 157 -7.92 7.19 23.62
N VAL A 158 -7.88 7.77 22.40
CA VAL A 158 -7.39 9.14 22.17
C VAL A 158 -8.25 10.15 22.93
N ASP A 159 -9.57 10.03 22.89
CA ASP A 159 -10.49 10.88 23.65
C ASP A 159 -10.30 10.70 25.17
N CYS A 160 -10.07 9.48 25.63
CA CYS A 160 -9.75 9.18 27.03
C CYS A 160 -8.43 9.85 27.44
N LEU A 161 -7.37 9.76 26.63
CA LEU A 161 -6.10 10.43 26.85
C LEU A 161 -6.29 11.96 26.99
N PHE A 162 -7.08 12.56 26.11
CA PHE A 162 -7.35 14.01 26.15
C PHE A 162 -8.15 14.43 27.37
N ALA A 163 -9.06 13.57 27.85
CA ALA A 163 -9.87 13.83 29.01
C ALA A 163 -9.06 13.78 30.33
N HIS A 164 -8.01 12.96 30.41
CA HIS A 164 -7.22 12.70 31.61
C HIS A 164 -5.84 13.36 31.62
N SER A 165 -5.46 14.04 30.53
CA SER A 165 -4.15 14.64 30.33
C SER A 165 -4.21 16.14 30.06
N ASP A 166 -3.18 16.90 30.51
CA ASP A 166 -3.05 18.32 30.16
C ASP A 166 -2.47 18.46 28.72
N MET A 167 -3.34 18.48 27.74
CA MET A 167 -2.97 18.63 26.34
C MET A 167 -2.41 20.01 25.95
N GLN A 168 -2.32 20.98 26.89
CA GLN A 168 -1.63 22.26 26.64
C GLN A 168 -0.11 22.16 26.84
N THR A 169 0.32 21.30 27.76
CA THR A 169 1.74 21.15 28.16
C THR A 169 2.34 19.82 27.75
N LEU A 170 1.60 18.74 27.88
CA LEU A 170 2.07 17.36 27.64
C LEU A 170 2.67 17.13 26.24
N PRO A 171 2.05 17.59 25.14
CA PRO A 171 2.65 17.42 23.81
C PRO A 171 3.99 18.13 23.61
N LYS A 172 4.29 19.17 24.42
CA LYS A 172 5.53 19.92 24.33
C LYS A 172 6.70 19.20 25.02
N THR A 173 6.41 18.30 25.96
CA THR A 173 7.39 17.63 26.80
C THR A 173 7.48 16.13 26.60
N ASN A 174 6.48 15.53 25.96
CA ASN A 174 6.40 14.08 25.73
C ASN A 174 6.49 13.77 24.23
N GLN A 175 7.66 13.32 23.80
CA GLN A 175 7.90 12.93 22.40
C GLN A 175 7.05 11.72 22.02
N ARG A 176 7.00 10.69 22.88
CA ARG A 176 6.25 9.46 22.63
C ARG A 176 4.77 9.73 22.32
N LEU A 177 4.16 10.66 23.07
CA LEU A 177 2.79 11.09 22.82
C LEU A 177 2.65 11.68 21.39
N ARG A 178 3.57 12.55 20.98
CA ARG A 178 3.53 13.11 19.63
C ARG A 178 3.65 12.03 18.57
N ASP A 179 4.56 11.08 18.76
CA ASP A 179 4.82 10.01 17.81
C ASP A 179 3.59 9.09 17.66
N VAL A 180 2.99 8.66 18.79
CA VAL A 180 1.77 7.82 18.80
C VAL A 180 0.58 8.55 18.18
N LEU A 181 0.37 9.83 18.50
CA LEU A 181 -0.72 10.61 17.88
C LEU A 181 -0.49 10.87 16.39
N CYS A 182 0.75 11.10 15.97
CA CYS A 182 1.08 11.20 14.55
C CYS A 182 0.75 9.90 13.82
N ASP A 183 1.17 8.75 14.34
CA ASP A 183 0.92 7.44 13.75
C ASP A 183 -0.59 7.16 13.67
N TYR A 184 -1.33 7.39 14.75
CA TYR A 184 -2.79 7.28 14.77
C TYR A 184 -3.46 8.17 13.70
N TYR A 185 -3.13 9.46 13.67
CA TYR A 185 -3.76 10.37 12.72
C TYR A 185 -3.37 10.10 11.26
N SER A 186 -2.14 9.68 11.02
CA SER A 186 -1.67 9.30 9.68
C SER A 186 -2.32 8.01 9.19
N THR A 187 -2.41 6.99 10.06
CA THR A 187 -3.03 5.70 9.73
C THR A 187 -4.49 5.87 9.33
N PHE A 188 -5.24 6.69 10.06
CA PHE A 188 -6.65 6.92 9.80
C PHE A 188 -6.96 8.15 8.93
N ASN A 189 -5.98 8.57 8.12
CA ASN A 189 -6.13 9.64 7.13
C ASN A 189 -6.67 10.96 7.69
N LYS A 190 -6.11 11.40 8.83
CA LYS A 190 -6.42 12.67 9.49
C LYS A 190 -5.20 13.61 9.51
N PRO A 191 -4.64 13.96 8.34
CA PRO A 191 -3.37 14.68 8.24
C PRO A 191 -3.39 16.05 8.95
N ASP A 192 -4.54 16.75 8.96
CA ASP A 192 -4.70 18.04 9.65
C ASP A 192 -4.34 17.97 11.14
N LEU A 193 -4.63 16.82 11.76
CA LEU A 193 -4.39 16.60 13.18
C LEU A 193 -2.96 16.09 13.46
N ALA A 194 -2.30 15.44 12.48
CA ALA A 194 -0.92 14.98 12.57
C ALA A 194 0.10 16.12 12.44
N ILE A 195 -0.10 17.02 11.48
CA ILE A 195 0.84 18.11 11.12
C ILE A 195 1.30 18.95 12.33
N PRO A 196 0.44 19.39 13.27
CA PRO A 196 0.89 20.14 14.44
C PRO A 196 1.89 19.38 15.31
N TYR A 197 1.70 18.09 15.54
CA TYR A 197 2.60 17.25 16.34
C TYR A 197 3.92 16.99 15.60
N LEU A 198 3.87 16.72 14.29
CA LEU A 198 5.05 16.58 13.44
C LEU A 198 5.92 17.84 13.49
N ASN A 199 5.31 19.01 13.36
CA ASN A 199 6.03 20.27 13.46
C ASN A 199 6.66 20.49 14.85
N MET A 200 6.01 20.08 15.94
CA MET A 200 6.60 20.13 17.28
C MET A 200 7.82 19.21 17.40
N THR A 201 7.72 17.98 16.88
CA THR A 201 8.84 17.02 16.88
C THR A 201 9.99 17.51 16.01
N LEU A 202 9.73 18.05 14.82
CA LEU A 202 10.76 18.58 13.93
C LEU A 202 11.45 19.84 14.46
N ASN A 203 10.78 20.66 15.27
CA ASN A 203 11.42 21.78 15.95
C ASN A 203 12.44 21.32 17.00
N GLU A 204 12.23 20.15 17.61
CA GLU A 204 13.13 19.56 18.59
C GLU A 204 14.19 18.68 17.93
N TYR A 205 13.79 17.89 16.92
CA TYR A 205 14.62 16.94 16.16
C TYR A 205 14.65 17.25 14.67
N PRO A 206 15.29 18.35 14.22
CA PRO A 206 15.23 18.81 12.85
C PRO A 206 15.94 17.90 11.83
N TYR A 207 16.67 16.90 12.30
CA TYR A 207 17.40 15.94 11.44
C TYR A 207 16.70 14.56 11.36
N SER A 208 15.44 14.44 11.77
CA SER A 208 14.68 13.20 11.63
C SER A 208 14.07 13.11 10.22
N ILE A 209 14.63 12.23 9.41
CA ILE A 209 14.16 11.97 8.04
C ILE A 209 12.74 11.39 8.08
N GLU A 210 12.46 10.49 9.03
CA GLU A 210 11.17 9.84 9.19
C GLU A 210 10.06 10.89 9.37
N HIS A 211 10.25 11.86 10.27
CA HIS A 211 9.25 12.89 10.54
C HIS A 211 9.09 13.88 9.37
N TRP A 212 10.18 14.21 8.64
CA TRP A 212 10.07 15.01 7.42
C TRP A 212 9.31 14.27 6.32
N ASN A 213 9.54 12.96 6.16
CA ASN A 213 8.79 12.13 5.21
C ASN A 213 7.31 12.05 5.58
N GLU A 214 6.99 11.87 6.87
CA GLU A 214 5.60 11.81 7.32
C GLU A 214 4.89 13.16 7.16
N LEU A 215 5.57 14.27 7.43
CA LEU A 215 5.04 15.62 7.15
C LEU A 215 4.77 15.81 5.64
N GLY A 216 5.71 15.41 4.80
CA GLY A 216 5.53 15.42 3.35
C GLY A 216 4.34 14.59 2.89
N LYS A 217 4.18 13.38 3.43
CA LYS A 217 3.05 12.49 3.17
C LYS A 217 1.71 13.11 3.60
N CYS A 218 1.65 13.72 4.80
CA CYS A 218 0.46 14.42 5.26
C CYS A 218 0.05 15.56 4.30
N HIS A 219 1.01 16.36 3.82
CA HIS A 219 0.73 17.41 2.84
C HIS A 219 0.30 16.84 1.47
N LEU A 220 0.88 15.70 1.03
CA LEU A 220 0.43 15.01 -0.19
C LEU A 220 -1.03 14.54 -0.09
N GLN A 221 -1.44 14.00 1.05
CA GLN A 221 -2.84 13.60 1.29
C GLN A 221 -3.83 14.78 1.19
N GLN A 222 -3.37 15.99 1.50
CA GLN A 222 -4.15 17.23 1.38
C GLN A 222 -4.01 17.89 -0.01
N CYS A 223 -3.31 17.27 -0.95
CA CYS A 223 -2.97 17.86 -2.25
C CYS A 223 -2.18 19.18 -2.13
N GLN A 224 -1.48 19.40 -1.02
CA GLN A 224 -0.59 20.54 -0.78
C GLN A 224 0.81 20.19 -1.29
N TYR A 225 0.96 20.20 -2.62
CA TYR A 225 2.17 19.67 -3.27
C TYR A 225 3.41 20.52 -3.03
N GLU A 226 3.26 21.82 -2.83
CA GLU A 226 4.37 22.74 -2.58
C GLU A 226 4.94 22.50 -1.18
N GLU A 227 4.10 22.47 -0.15
CA GLU A 227 4.47 22.18 1.23
C GLU A 227 5.05 20.76 1.39
N ALA A 228 4.47 19.78 0.68
CA ALA A 228 5.00 18.42 0.64
C ALA A 228 6.43 18.40 0.08
N ASN A 229 6.67 19.11 -1.03
CA ASN A 229 7.98 19.18 -1.64
C ASN A 229 9.01 19.86 -0.73
N GLU A 230 8.63 20.93 -0.01
CA GLU A 230 9.50 21.59 0.97
C GLU A 230 9.91 20.62 2.08
N ALA A 231 8.97 19.90 2.68
CA ALA A 231 9.27 18.91 3.73
C ALA A 231 10.21 17.81 3.22
N LEU A 232 9.94 17.28 2.01
CA LEU A 232 10.77 16.24 1.41
C LEU A 232 12.15 16.75 0.97
N ASP A 233 12.31 18.05 0.67
CA ASP A 233 13.61 18.66 0.42
C ASP A 233 14.47 18.70 1.69
N PHE A 234 13.88 18.93 2.88
CA PHE A 234 14.59 18.81 4.14
C PHE A 234 15.04 17.36 4.40
N ALA A 235 14.18 16.36 4.16
CA ALA A 235 14.56 14.96 4.28
C ALA A 235 15.73 14.59 3.34
N LEU A 236 15.67 15.00 2.07
CA LEU A 236 16.72 14.74 1.08
C LEU A 236 17.99 15.59 1.29
N ALA A 237 17.91 16.70 2.02
CA ALA A 237 19.09 17.46 2.42
C ALA A 237 19.89 16.75 3.54
N ILE A 238 19.23 15.88 4.33
CA ILE A 238 19.86 15.06 5.36
C ILE A 238 20.46 13.80 4.73
N ASP A 239 19.69 13.12 3.89
CA ASP A 239 20.12 11.92 3.14
C ASP A 239 19.54 11.98 1.72
N ASP A 240 20.39 12.32 0.73
CA ASP A 240 20.00 12.52 -0.66
C ASP A 240 19.72 11.21 -1.43
N GLU A 241 20.05 10.06 -0.83
CA GLU A 241 19.77 8.72 -1.33
C GLU A 241 18.59 8.03 -0.60
N ASN A 242 17.92 8.71 0.33
CA ASN A 242 16.79 8.13 1.05
C ASN A 242 15.67 7.71 0.11
N THR A 243 15.41 6.40 0.06
CA THR A 243 14.46 5.80 -0.91
C THR A 243 13.02 6.23 -0.68
N ASP A 244 12.62 6.44 0.57
CA ASP A 244 11.26 6.83 0.92
C ASP A 244 10.99 8.28 0.55
N SER A 245 11.92 9.18 0.87
CA SER A 245 11.86 10.59 0.46
C SER A 245 11.82 10.74 -1.06
N LEU A 246 12.68 10.00 -1.79
CA LEU A 246 12.68 9.99 -3.25
C LEU A 246 11.36 9.48 -3.82
N THR A 247 10.79 8.44 -3.22
CA THR A 247 9.50 7.84 -3.65
C THR A 247 8.36 8.82 -3.44
N LEU A 248 8.25 9.41 -2.24
CA LEU A 248 7.20 10.38 -1.90
C LEU A 248 7.29 11.62 -2.80
N LYS A 249 8.49 12.11 -3.03
CA LYS A 249 8.70 13.29 -3.88
C LYS A 249 8.37 13.03 -5.35
N ALA A 250 8.78 11.88 -5.89
CA ALA A 250 8.42 11.46 -7.23
C ALA A 250 6.90 11.32 -7.39
N PHE A 251 6.24 10.70 -6.40
CA PHE A 251 4.79 10.57 -6.35
C PHE A 251 4.09 11.95 -6.27
N GLY A 252 4.57 12.84 -5.41
CA GLY A 252 4.03 14.19 -5.28
C GLY A 252 4.07 14.97 -6.60
N TYR A 253 5.18 14.93 -7.32
CA TYR A 253 5.27 15.54 -8.65
C TYR A 253 4.33 14.89 -9.67
N HIS A 254 4.17 13.56 -9.61
CA HIS A 254 3.22 12.88 -10.49
C HIS A 254 1.78 13.35 -10.24
N GLN A 255 1.34 13.39 -8.98
CA GLN A 255 0.00 13.84 -8.61
C GLN A 255 -0.24 15.32 -8.97
N ALA A 256 0.80 16.16 -8.92
CA ALA A 256 0.76 17.55 -9.36
C ALA A 256 0.78 17.71 -10.90
N GLY A 257 0.87 16.62 -11.68
CA GLY A 257 0.97 16.65 -13.13
C GLY A 257 2.35 17.03 -13.69
N ASN A 258 3.35 17.17 -12.83
CA ASN A 258 4.74 17.51 -13.19
C ASN A 258 5.51 16.24 -13.55
N LEU A 259 5.13 15.64 -14.68
CA LEU A 259 5.60 14.30 -15.09
C LEU A 259 7.12 14.23 -15.32
N LYS A 260 7.77 15.30 -15.77
CA LYS A 260 9.22 15.31 -16.01
C LYS A 260 10.01 15.24 -14.71
N GLU A 261 9.65 16.10 -13.75
CA GLU A 261 10.25 16.13 -12.42
C GLU A 261 10.00 14.79 -11.69
N SER A 262 8.82 14.23 -11.85
CA SER A 262 8.51 12.88 -11.33
C SER A 262 9.46 11.83 -11.92
N CYS A 263 9.67 11.81 -13.25
CA CYS A 263 10.64 10.93 -13.89
C CYS A 263 12.05 11.09 -13.30
N ASP A 264 12.52 12.32 -13.09
CA ASP A 264 13.85 12.56 -12.57
C ASP A 264 14.06 11.96 -11.18
N TYR A 265 13.06 12.07 -10.29
CA TYR A 265 13.11 11.47 -8.96
C TYR A 265 12.98 9.94 -8.98
N TYR A 266 12.12 9.36 -9.84
CA TYR A 266 12.08 7.91 -10.01
C TYR A 266 13.36 7.34 -10.64
N LEU A 267 14.05 8.08 -11.51
CA LEU A 267 15.37 7.71 -12.03
C LEU A 267 16.43 7.71 -10.92
N ARG A 268 16.43 8.73 -10.04
CA ARG A 268 17.28 8.74 -8.84
C ARG A 268 17.00 7.53 -7.96
N LEU A 269 15.71 7.26 -7.65
CA LEU A 269 15.28 6.08 -6.90
C LEU A 269 15.78 4.78 -7.55
N ALA A 270 15.67 4.64 -8.88
CA ALA A 270 16.16 3.46 -9.59
C ALA A 270 17.68 3.28 -9.52
N ASN A 271 18.44 4.36 -9.32
CA ASN A 271 19.89 4.27 -9.18
C ASN A 271 20.31 3.78 -7.79
N VAL A 272 19.65 4.24 -6.72
CA VAL A 272 20.01 3.91 -5.33
C VAL A 272 19.34 2.63 -4.81
N SER A 273 18.12 2.32 -5.27
CA SER A 273 17.37 1.15 -4.80
C SER A 273 17.98 -0.16 -5.23
N LYS A 274 18.09 -1.10 -4.28
CA LYS A 274 18.43 -2.51 -4.56
C LYS A 274 17.35 -3.19 -5.40
N ASN A 275 16.09 -2.97 -5.04
CA ASN A 275 14.94 -3.44 -5.82
C ASN A 275 14.37 -2.29 -6.67
N LYS A 276 14.64 -2.34 -7.97
CA LYS A 276 14.26 -1.31 -8.93
C LYS A 276 12.85 -1.48 -9.51
N THR A 277 12.12 -2.52 -9.13
CA THR A 277 10.83 -2.87 -9.73
C THR A 277 9.82 -1.74 -9.60
N LYS A 278 9.64 -1.19 -8.38
CA LYS A 278 8.69 -0.08 -8.15
C LYS A 278 9.03 1.16 -8.99
N ALA A 279 10.31 1.52 -9.05
CA ALA A 279 10.76 2.68 -9.83
C ALA A 279 10.56 2.46 -11.33
N TYR A 280 10.83 1.27 -11.85
CA TYR A 280 10.63 0.97 -13.28
C TYR A 280 9.15 0.90 -13.68
N LEU A 281 8.27 0.38 -12.79
CA LEU A 281 6.82 0.41 -13.01
C LEU A 281 6.32 1.85 -13.11
N ALA A 282 6.68 2.70 -12.14
CA ALA A 282 6.30 4.10 -12.15
C ALA A 282 6.83 4.84 -13.39
N LEU A 283 8.08 4.63 -13.77
CA LEU A 283 8.66 5.22 -14.97
C LEU A 283 7.95 4.76 -16.24
N ALA A 284 7.63 3.46 -16.36
CA ALA A 284 6.89 2.94 -17.50
C ALA A 284 5.52 3.62 -17.61
N GLN A 285 4.78 3.70 -16.51
CA GLN A 285 3.46 4.34 -16.47
C GLN A 285 3.55 5.84 -16.84
N ILE A 286 4.48 6.59 -16.26
CA ILE A 286 4.64 8.02 -16.55
C ILE A 286 5.00 8.23 -18.03
N TYR A 287 5.87 7.41 -18.62
CA TYR A 287 6.19 7.52 -20.03
C TYR A 287 5.00 7.15 -20.95
N LEU A 288 4.12 6.23 -20.51
CA LEU A 288 2.85 5.97 -21.21
C LEU A 288 1.93 7.20 -21.17
N GLU A 289 1.79 7.84 -20.02
CA GLU A 289 1.01 9.08 -19.85
C GLU A 289 1.58 10.23 -20.70
N MET A 290 2.91 10.33 -20.78
CA MET A 290 3.60 11.30 -21.64
C MET A 290 3.52 10.94 -23.12
N ARG A 291 2.96 9.79 -23.50
CA ARG A 291 2.98 9.22 -24.84
C ARG A 291 4.38 9.01 -25.43
N ASP A 292 5.39 8.90 -24.58
CA ASP A 292 6.74 8.48 -24.96
C ASP A 292 6.84 6.95 -24.96
N HIS A 293 6.24 6.34 -25.98
CA HIS A 293 6.14 4.89 -26.12
C HIS A 293 7.51 4.20 -26.18
N ALA A 294 8.53 4.87 -26.73
CA ALA A 294 9.87 4.29 -26.82
C ALA A 294 10.53 4.13 -25.45
N SER A 295 10.45 5.18 -24.61
CA SER A 295 10.94 5.12 -23.24
C SER A 295 10.13 4.14 -22.40
N ALA A 296 8.80 4.11 -22.53
CA ALA A 296 7.93 3.16 -21.84
C ALA A 296 8.37 1.71 -22.10
N ILE A 297 8.53 1.30 -23.38
CA ILE A 297 9.03 -0.02 -23.78
C ILE A 297 10.36 -0.34 -23.08
N SER A 298 11.31 0.60 -23.05
CA SER A 298 12.62 0.39 -22.43
C SER A 298 12.53 0.00 -20.96
N TYR A 299 11.59 0.60 -20.19
CA TYR A 299 11.40 0.28 -18.77
C TYR A 299 10.57 -0.99 -18.58
N ILE A 300 9.56 -1.23 -19.39
CA ILE A 300 8.78 -2.48 -19.39
C ILE A 300 9.70 -3.67 -19.69
N GLU A 301 10.57 -3.59 -20.70
CA GLU A 301 11.53 -4.65 -21.00
C GLU A 301 12.49 -4.95 -19.86
N LYS A 302 12.91 -3.91 -19.09
CA LYS A 302 13.72 -4.12 -17.87
C LYS A 302 12.97 -4.90 -16.80
N LEU A 303 11.64 -4.73 -16.70
CA LEU A 303 10.79 -5.49 -15.78
C LEU A 303 10.62 -6.94 -16.25
N ILE A 304 10.25 -7.15 -17.50
CA ILE A 304 10.06 -8.47 -18.13
C ILE A 304 11.35 -9.31 -18.02
N ASN A 305 12.51 -8.71 -18.32
CA ASN A 305 13.80 -9.42 -18.29
C ASN A 305 14.23 -9.85 -16.89
N ARG A 306 13.72 -9.22 -15.84
CA ARG A 306 14.03 -9.58 -14.44
C ARG A 306 13.33 -10.84 -13.98
N LYS A 307 12.17 -11.18 -14.52
CA LYS A 307 11.34 -12.38 -14.27
C LYS A 307 11.07 -12.77 -12.81
N SER A 308 11.66 -12.10 -11.84
CA SER A 308 11.54 -12.47 -10.42
C SER A 308 10.46 -11.63 -9.74
N GLY A 309 9.35 -12.26 -9.38
CA GLY A 309 8.30 -11.70 -8.55
C GLY A 309 7.12 -11.08 -9.30
N LEU A 310 7.02 -11.26 -10.63
CA LEU A 310 5.82 -10.92 -11.39
C LEU A 310 4.90 -12.15 -11.47
N THR A 311 3.62 -11.93 -11.28
CA THR A 311 2.58 -12.91 -11.56
C THR A 311 2.32 -13.01 -13.07
N ASP A 312 1.67 -14.07 -13.54
CA ASP A 312 1.29 -14.21 -14.95
C ASP A 312 0.34 -13.08 -15.38
N TYR A 313 -0.49 -12.58 -14.46
CA TYR A 313 -1.36 -11.43 -14.70
C TYR A 313 -0.55 -10.15 -14.96
N GLU A 314 0.35 -9.77 -14.04
CA GLU A 314 1.21 -8.58 -14.20
C GLU A 314 2.08 -8.65 -15.45
N LEU A 315 2.55 -9.85 -15.80
CA LEU A 315 3.33 -10.07 -17.01
C LEU A 315 2.45 -9.89 -18.27
N ALA A 316 1.20 -10.35 -18.25
CA ALA A 316 0.25 -10.17 -19.35
C ALA A 316 -0.10 -8.68 -19.54
N GLU A 317 -0.28 -7.91 -18.48
CA GLU A 317 -0.46 -6.45 -18.54
C GLU A 317 0.75 -5.77 -19.20
N LEU A 318 1.97 -6.07 -18.75
CA LEU A 318 3.20 -5.52 -19.32
C LEU A 318 3.36 -5.87 -20.81
N TYR A 319 3.00 -7.07 -21.22
CA TYR A 319 2.98 -7.44 -22.64
C TYR A 319 1.92 -6.68 -23.43
N SER A 320 0.74 -6.46 -22.86
CA SER A 320 -0.33 -5.66 -23.48
C SER A 320 0.12 -4.21 -23.70
N ASP A 321 0.70 -3.59 -22.69
CA ASP A 321 1.23 -2.22 -22.78
C ASP A 321 2.35 -2.13 -23.81
N THR A 322 3.25 -3.13 -23.85
CA THR A 322 4.30 -3.19 -24.87
C THR A 322 3.72 -3.30 -26.29
N ALA A 323 2.68 -4.11 -26.45
CA ALA A 323 2.01 -4.25 -27.74
C ALA A 323 1.38 -2.93 -28.21
N LEU A 324 0.68 -2.23 -27.30
CA LEU A 324 0.08 -0.92 -27.60
C LEU A 324 1.14 0.12 -27.95
N CYS A 325 2.24 0.17 -27.21
CA CYS A 325 3.37 1.06 -27.52
C CYS A 325 3.93 0.78 -28.93
N HIS A 326 4.11 -0.48 -29.28
CA HIS A 326 4.58 -0.86 -30.61
C HIS A 326 3.57 -0.50 -31.71
N ALA A 327 2.26 -0.63 -31.46
CA ALA A 327 1.23 -0.20 -32.40
C ALA A 327 1.33 1.31 -32.70
N TYR A 328 1.46 2.13 -31.65
CA TYR A 328 1.62 3.59 -31.80
C TYR A 328 2.93 4.00 -32.48
N LEU A 329 3.99 3.20 -32.33
CA LEU A 329 5.28 3.41 -33.03
C LEU A 329 5.29 2.85 -34.46
N GLY A 330 4.22 2.20 -34.91
CA GLY A 330 4.16 1.58 -36.22
C GLY A 330 4.91 0.24 -36.37
N HIS A 331 5.32 -0.35 -35.23
CA HIS A 331 6.05 -1.62 -35.20
C HIS A 331 5.10 -2.82 -35.10
N THR A 332 4.28 -3.00 -36.16
CA THR A 332 3.16 -3.97 -36.21
C THR A 332 3.55 -5.39 -35.83
N GLU A 333 4.65 -5.95 -36.38
CA GLU A 333 5.09 -7.33 -36.06
C GLU A 333 5.38 -7.54 -34.59
N ASN A 334 6.05 -6.58 -33.98
CA ASN A 334 6.35 -6.64 -32.52
C ASN A 334 5.05 -6.51 -31.70
N GLY A 335 4.16 -5.62 -32.10
CA GLY A 335 2.85 -5.48 -31.46
C GLY A 335 2.07 -6.79 -31.45
N TYR A 336 1.93 -7.45 -32.60
CA TYR A 336 1.29 -8.77 -32.68
C TYR A 336 1.96 -9.83 -31.83
N LYS A 337 3.28 -9.86 -31.76
CA LYS A 337 4.00 -10.80 -30.92
C LYS A 337 3.66 -10.62 -29.44
N TYR A 338 3.70 -9.40 -28.94
CA TYR A 338 3.45 -9.13 -27.53
C TYR A 338 1.99 -9.30 -27.14
N ILE A 339 1.03 -8.88 -27.98
CA ILE A 339 -0.38 -9.08 -27.66
C ILE A 339 -0.79 -10.55 -27.63
N ASN A 340 -0.21 -11.38 -28.51
CA ASN A 340 -0.43 -12.82 -28.45
C ASN A 340 0.15 -13.44 -27.18
N GLN A 341 1.33 -13.01 -26.74
CA GLN A 341 1.92 -13.45 -25.46
C GLN A 341 1.05 -13.08 -24.26
N ALA A 342 0.45 -11.88 -24.27
CA ALA A 342 -0.47 -11.45 -23.22
C ALA A 342 -1.71 -12.35 -23.17
N LEU A 343 -2.32 -12.63 -24.33
CA LEU A 343 -3.49 -13.50 -24.45
C LEU A 343 -3.21 -14.96 -24.12
N GLU A 344 -1.99 -15.46 -24.38
CA GLU A 344 -1.57 -16.82 -24.00
C GLU A 344 -1.42 -16.98 -22.48
N LEU A 345 -0.98 -15.95 -21.78
CA LEU A 345 -0.84 -15.97 -20.31
C LEU A 345 -2.18 -15.87 -19.60
N ASN A 346 -3.09 -15.04 -20.09
CA ASN A 346 -4.38 -14.80 -19.44
C ASN A 346 -5.52 -14.56 -20.45
N GLU A 347 -5.98 -15.64 -21.07
CA GLU A 347 -6.99 -15.58 -22.15
C GLU A 347 -8.41 -15.25 -21.65
N HIS A 348 -8.69 -15.38 -20.35
CA HIS A 348 -10.02 -15.19 -19.77
C HIS A 348 -10.17 -13.84 -19.07
N ASP A 349 -9.13 -13.04 -19.04
CA ASP A 349 -9.14 -11.74 -18.41
C ASP A 349 -9.75 -10.67 -19.34
N ALA A 350 -10.72 -9.92 -18.82
CA ALA A 350 -11.44 -8.90 -19.58
C ALA A 350 -10.52 -7.72 -19.96
N GLU A 351 -9.61 -7.30 -19.06
CA GLU A 351 -8.70 -6.19 -19.31
C GLU A 351 -7.68 -6.51 -20.41
N ILE A 352 -7.11 -7.70 -20.37
CA ILE A 352 -6.18 -8.16 -21.42
C ILE A 352 -6.92 -8.25 -22.78
N ARG A 353 -8.18 -8.71 -22.79
CA ARG A 353 -9.01 -8.72 -23.99
C ARG A 353 -9.33 -7.32 -24.50
N ILE A 354 -9.62 -6.38 -23.61
CA ILE A 354 -9.84 -4.96 -23.98
C ILE A 354 -8.57 -4.37 -24.58
N ALA A 355 -7.41 -4.61 -23.96
CA ALA A 355 -6.12 -4.16 -24.48
C ALA A 355 -5.83 -4.75 -25.89
N ALA A 356 -6.15 -6.03 -26.09
CA ALA A 356 -6.04 -6.67 -27.41
C ALA A 356 -7.00 -6.05 -28.43
N GLY A 357 -8.24 -5.78 -28.06
CA GLY A 357 -9.20 -5.07 -28.90
C GLY A 357 -8.69 -3.69 -29.30
N ARG A 358 -8.17 -2.92 -28.33
CA ARG A 358 -7.56 -1.61 -28.58
C ARG A 358 -6.36 -1.70 -29.54
N PHE A 359 -5.50 -2.69 -29.36
CA PHE A 359 -4.38 -2.93 -30.28
C PHE A 359 -4.87 -3.08 -31.73
N PHE A 360 -5.87 -3.92 -31.98
CA PHE A 360 -6.43 -4.11 -33.31
C PHE A 360 -7.14 -2.87 -33.86
N THR A 361 -7.78 -2.07 -32.99
CA THR A 361 -8.39 -0.79 -33.40
C THR A 361 -7.33 0.21 -33.88
N ILE A 362 -6.19 0.32 -33.18
CA ILE A 362 -5.06 1.17 -33.59
C ILE A 362 -4.47 0.67 -34.93
N GLU A 363 -4.27 -0.64 -35.08
CA GLU A 363 -3.77 -1.21 -36.32
C GLU A 363 -4.73 -0.96 -37.52
N ALA A 364 -6.04 -0.95 -37.28
CA ALA A 364 -7.05 -0.65 -38.30
C ALA A 364 -7.04 0.81 -38.80
N GLN A 365 -6.49 1.74 -38.00
CA GLN A 365 -6.44 3.17 -38.38
C GLN A 365 -5.20 3.58 -39.17
N LYS A 366 -4.27 2.66 -39.38
CA LYS A 366 -3.05 2.95 -40.17
C LYS A 366 -3.40 3.27 -41.62
N SER A 367 -2.75 4.29 -42.16
CA SER A 367 -3.02 4.81 -43.49
C SER A 367 -2.38 3.98 -44.61
N ASP A 368 -1.47 3.07 -44.30
CA ASP A 368 -0.66 2.28 -45.22
C ASP A 368 -1.14 0.82 -45.36
N ILE A 369 -2.32 0.49 -44.82
CA ILE A 369 -2.94 -0.83 -44.93
C ILE A 369 -4.06 -0.86 -45.98
N SER A 370 -4.36 -2.04 -46.51
CA SER A 370 -5.47 -2.25 -47.43
C SER A 370 -6.83 -2.19 -46.71
N GLU A 371 -7.92 -1.90 -47.46
CA GLU A 371 -9.28 -1.95 -46.91
C GLU A 371 -9.60 -3.33 -46.31
N GLU A 372 -9.10 -4.41 -46.89
CA GLU A 372 -9.28 -5.78 -46.41
C GLU A 372 -8.58 -5.99 -45.06
N GLU A 373 -7.37 -5.46 -44.88
CA GLU A 373 -6.62 -5.51 -43.62
C GLU A 373 -7.29 -4.63 -42.53
N GLN A 374 -7.80 -3.47 -42.93
CA GLN A 374 -8.56 -2.61 -42.03
C GLN A 374 -9.80 -3.33 -41.51
N GLU A 375 -10.62 -3.90 -42.40
CA GLU A 375 -11.81 -4.65 -42.00
C GLU A 375 -11.49 -5.87 -41.14
N ASN A 376 -10.40 -6.58 -41.46
CA ASN A 376 -9.95 -7.71 -40.65
C ASN A 376 -9.51 -7.29 -39.24
N ASN A 377 -8.78 -6.18 -39.10
CA ASN A 377 -8.38 -5.65 -37.80
C ASN A 377 -9.58 -5.20 -36.97
N LEU A 378 -10.57 -4.52 -37.57
CA LEU A 378 -11.80 -4.15 -36.86
C LEU A 378 -12.60 -5.39 -36.42
N ARG A 379 -12.66 -6.43 -37.26
CA ARG A 379 -13.31 -7.71 -36.87
C ARG A 379 -12.59 -8.40 -35.73
N ASN A 380 -11.26 -8.37 -35.73
CA ASN A 380 -10.47 -8.89 -34.62
C ASN A 380 -10.69 -8.06 -33.32
N ALA A 381 -10.77 -6.74 -33.42
CA ALA A 381 -11.09 -5.88 -32.28
C ALA A 381 -12.44 -6.24 -31.64
N GLU A 382 -13.49 -6.32 -32.46
CA GLU A 382 -14.83 -6.70 -32.02
C GLU A 382 -14.88 -8.12 -31.42
N HIS A 383 -14.12 -9.05 -31.99
CA HIS A 383 -14.00 -10.38 -31.40
C HIS A 383 -13.41 -10.31 -29.98
N GLN A 384 -12.35 -9.55 -29.76
CA GLN A 384 -11.74 -9.41 -28.43
C GLN A 384 -12.68 -8.73 -27.44
N PHE A 385 -13.36 -7.65 -27.83
CA PHE A 385 -14.33 -6.97 -26.99
C PHE A 385 -15.53 -7.83 -26.62
N THR A 386 -16.05 -8.61 -27.58
CA THR A 386 -17.10 -9.60 -27.31
C THR A 386 -16.65 -10.63 -26.29
N ARG A 387 -15.43 -11.15 -26.43
CA ARG A 387 -14.85 -12.11 -25.46
C ARG A 387 -14.65 -11.47 -24.10
N ALA A 388 -14.23 -10.20 -24.03
CA ALA A 388 -14.14 -9.48 -22.74
C ALA A 388 -15.49 -9.46 -22.03
N LEU A 389 -16.56 -9.10 -22.73
CA LEU A 389 -17.92 -9.07 -22.18
C LEU A 389 -18.45 -10.46 -21.80
N GLU A 390 -18.05 -11.53 -22.49
CA GLU A 390 -18.42 -12.90 -22.12
C GLU A 390 -17.80 -13.34 -20.79
N PHE A 391 -16.60 -12.90 -20.49
CA PHE A 391 -15.90 -13.23 -19.23
C PHE A 391 -16.28 -12.31 -18.07
N THR A 392 -16.95 -11.19 -18.32
CA THR A 392 -17.34 -10.22 -17.31
C THR A 392 -18.70 -10.58 -16.69
N PRO A 393 -18.83 -10.64 -15.34
CA PRO A 393 -20.12 -10.76 -14.66
C PRO A 393 -21.08 -9.64 -15.07
N LYS A 394 -22.38 -9.91 -15.00
CA LYS A 394 -23.39 -8.93 -15.45
C LYS A 394 -23.31 -7.61 -14.71
N GLU A 395 -23.03 -7.65 -13.44
CA GLU A 395 -22.94 -6.51 -12.53
C GLU A 395 -21.79 -5.56 -12.89
N GLU A 396 -20.71 -6.09 -13.49
CA GLU A 396 -19.50 -5.36 -13.87
C GLU A 396 -19.49 -4.96 -15.37
N ARG A 397 -20.49 -5.39 -16.15
CA ARG A 397 -20.51 -5.14 -17.61
C ARG A 397 -20.68 -3.68 -17.98
N PHE A 398 -21.24 -2.86 -17.09
CA PHE A 398 -21.34 -1.41 -17.33
C PHE A 398 -19.96 -0.81 -17.55
N ASP A 399 -19.01 -1.07 -16.66
CA ASP A 399 -17.67 -0.51 -16.71
C ASP A 399 -16.90 -0.96 -17.94
N VAL A 400 -17.04 -2.26 -18.30
CA VAL A 400 -16.40 -2.82 -19.50
C VAL A 400 -16.99 -2.20 -20.76
N LEU A 401 -18.32 -2.09 -20.87
CA LEU A 401 -18.98 -1.46 -22.01
C LEU A 401 -18.59 0.01 -22.16
N PHE A 402 -18.56 0.73 -21.02
CA PHE A 402 -18.20 2.15 -20.98
C PHE A 402 -16.73 2.32 -21.41
N LYS A 403 -15.83 1.46 -20.94
CA LYS A 403 -14.42 1.46 -21.31
C LYS A 403 -14.22 1.21 -22.80
N ILE A 404 -14.91 0.22 -23.39
CA ILE A 404 -14.83 -0.05 -24.81
C ILE A 404 -15.40 1.12 -25.64
N GLY A 405 -16.56 1.65 -25.24
CA GLY A 405 -17.16 2.82 -25.90
C GLY A 405 -16.23 4.04 -25.85
N SER A 406 -15.59 4.29 -24.72
CA SER A 406 -14.62 5.38 -24.55
C SER A 406 -13.36 5.17 -25.39
N LEU A 407 -12.85 3.94 -25.52
CA LEU A 407 -11.72 3.63 -26.40
C LEU A 407 -12.02 3.99 -27.86
N TYR A 408 -13.17 3.59 -28.37
CA TYR A 408 -13.58 3.96 -29.73
C TYR A 408 -13.81 5.46 -29.88
N PHE A 409 -14.34 6.12 -28.84
CA PHE A 409 -14.57 7.57 -28.82
C PHE A 409 -13.24 8.34 -28.91
N ASP A 410 -12.24 7.96 -28.11
CA ASP A 410 -10.92 8.57 -28.09
C ASP A 410 -10.17 8.41 -29.43
N GLU A 411 -10.39 7.29 -30.09
CA GLU A 411 -9.86 7.02 -31.44
C GLU A 411 -10.74 7.61 -32.57
N HIS A 412 -11.71 8.46 -32.23
CA HIS A 412 -12.63 9.13 -33.15
C HIS A 412 -13.49 8.18 -34.00
N ASN A 413 -13.63 6.94 -33.61
CA ASN A 413 -14.53 5.97 -34.23
C ASN A 413 -15.93 6.04 -33.60
N PHE A 414 -16.64 7.13 -33.87
CA PHE A 414 -17.92 7.44 -33.23
C PHE A 414 -19.05 6.45 -33.56
N GLU A 415 -18.95 5.73 -34.66
CA GLU A 415 -19.94 4.71 -35.02
C GLU A 415 -19.92 3.54 -34.05
N TYR A 416 -18.76 2.97 -33.77
CA TYR A 416 -18.62 1.90 -32.81
C TYR A 416 -18.81 2.42 -31.36
N ALA A 417 -18.29 3.59 -31.04
CA ALA A 417 -18.49 4.20 -29.73
C ALA A 417 -19.98 4.30 -29.39
N ASN A 418 -20.79 4.85 -30.31
CA ASN A 418 -22.22 4.99 -30.10
C ASN A 418 -22.93 3.64 -29.93
N GLN A 419 -22.52 2.58 -30.65
CA GLN A 419 -23.10 1.25 -30.49
C GLN A 419 -22.91 0.73 -29.04
N TYR A 420 -21.73 0.90 -28.44
CA TYR A 420 -21.45 0.48 -27.08
C TYR A 420 -22.19 1.32 -26.05
N PHE A 421 -22.24 2.65 -26.23
CA PHE A 421 -23.00 3.53 -25.33
C PHE A 421 -24.52 3.31 -25.41
N GLU A 422 -25.05 2.99 -26.61
CA GLU A 422 -26.46 2.60 -26.75
C GLU A 422 -26.73 1.24 -26.08
N LEU A 423 -25.77 0.33 -26.09
CA LEU A 423 -25.91 -0.94 -25.40
C LEU A 423 -25.97 -0.74 -23.87
N ILE A 424 -25.19 0.21 -23.33
CA ILE A 424 -25.30 0.62 -21.91
C ILE A 424 -26.73 1.13 -21.63
N ASN A 425 -27.26 2.03 -22.43
CA ASN A 425 -28.63 2.56 -22.24
C ASN A 425 -29.70 1.47 -22.25
N LYS A 426 -29.46 0.39 -22.97
CA LYS A 426 -30.36 -0.74 -23.06
C LYS A 426 -30.24 -1.70 -21.87
N GLU A 427 -29.00 -2.02 -21.45
CA GLU A 427 -28.74 -2.98 -20.38
C GLU A 427 -28.82 -2.33 -18.98
N PHE A 428 -28.47 -1.04 -18.87
CA PHE A 428 -28.39 -0.26 -17.62
C PHE A 428 -29.15 1.07 -17.76
N PRO A 429 -30.48 1.03 -17.90
CA PRO A 429 -31.26 2.26 -18.14
C PRO A 429 -31.24 3.26 -17.00
N GLU A 430 -30.91 2.82 -15.76
CA GLU A 430 -30.79 3.68 -14.57
C GLU A 430 -29.53 4.55 -14.61
N ASP A 431 -28.46 4.07 -15.27
CA ASP A 431 -27.16 4.74 -15.39
C ASP A 431 -26.93 5.31 -16.79
N ALA A 432 -27.97 5.37 -17.63
CA ALA A 432 -27.88 5.78 -19.02
C ALA A 432 -27.41 7.24 -19.20
N ASP A 433 -27.63 8.09 -18.22
CA ASP A 433 -27.24 9.50 -18.23
C ASP A 433 -25.73 9.71 -18.37
N ALA A 434 -24.91 8.77 -17.84
CA ALA A 434 -23.46 8.78 -18.00
C ALA A 434 -23.01 8.76 -19.47
N THR A 435 -23.83 8.25 -20.40
CA THR A 435 -23.49 8.10 -21.82
C THR A 435 -24.01 9.22 -22.70
N TYR A 436 -24.97 10.04 -22.24
CA TYR A 436 -25.68 10.99 -23.11
C TYR A 436 -24.77 12.03 -23.77
N PHE A 437 -23.75 12.50 -23.06
CA PHE A 437 -22.79 13.43 -23.63
C PHE A 437 -22.01 12.78 -24.80
N PHE A 438 -21.49 11.58 -24.59
CA PHE A 438 -20.74 10.84 -25.59
C PHE A 438 -21.59 10.54 -26.83
N LEU A 439 -22.83 10.11 -26.62
CA LEU A 439 -23.79 9.85 -27.71
C LEU A 439 -24.17 11.13 -28.47
N ALA A 440 -24.44 12.23 -27.77
CA ALA A 440 -24.70 13.49 -28.41
C ALA A 440 -23.51 13.93 -29.28
N TYR A 441 -22.30 13.89 -28.70
CA TYR A 441 -21.08 14.28 -29.40
C TYR A 441 -20.80 13.34 -30.60
N GLY A 442 -20.92 12.03 -30.43
CA GLY A 442 -20.72 11.04 -31.50
C GLY A 442 -21.71 11.23 -32.66
N TYR A 443 -23.01 11.38 -32.39
CA TYR A 443 -24.01 11.63 -33.41
C TYR A 443 -23.87 12.99 -34.10
N TYR A 444 -23.37 14.01 -33.40
CA TYR A 444 -23.01 15.29 -34.00
C TYR A 444 -21.95 15.09 -35.10
N HIS A 445 -20.89 14.35 -34.79
CA HIS A 445 -19.80 14.09 -35.76
C HIS A 445 -20.22 13.18 -36.89
N GLN A 446 -21.18 12.29 -36.67
CA GLN A 446 -21.80 11.45 -37.72
C GLN A 446 -22.83 12.20 -38.60
N GLN A 447 -23.12 13.48 -38.27
CA GLN A 447 -24.11 14.31 -38.89
C GLN A 447 -25.56 13.75 -38.76
N GLU A 448 -25.81 12.91 -37.76
CA GLU A 448 -27.13 12.38 -37.45
C GLU A 448 -27.92 13.35 -36.57
N SER A 449 -28.49 14.38 -37.19
CA SER A 449 -29.15 15.48 -36.49
C SER A 449 -30.31 15.03 -35.58
N ALA A 450 -31.05 13.98 -35.92
CA ALA A 450 -32.18 13.50 -35.13
C ALA A 450 -31.72 12.89 -33.81
N SER A 451 -30.73 11.99 -33.83
CA SER A 451 -30.13 11.33 -32.68
C SER A 451 -29.41 12.35 -31.80
N PHE A 452 -28.66 13.28 -32.40
CA PHE A 452 -28.02 14.39 -31.69
C PHE A 452 -29.05 15.21 -30.87
N MET A 453 -30.13 15.67 -31.53
CA MET A 453 -31.19 16.47 -30.83
C MET A 453 -31.89 15.67 -29.76
N HIS A 454 -32.07 14.36 -29.93
CA HIS A 454 -32.64 13.47 -28.95
C HIS A 454 -31.81 13.46 -27.66
N TYR A 455 -30.49 13.19 -27.77
CA TYR A 455 -29.61 13.14 -26.58
C TYR A 455 -29.35 14.51 -25.97
N LEU A 456 -29.29 15.57 -26.78
CA LEU A 456 -29.21 16.93 -26.26
C LEU A 456 -30.45 17.29 -25.43
N ALA A 457 -31.65 16.85 -25.82
CA ALA A 457 -32.87 17.04 -25.06
C ALA A 457 -32.84 16.24 -23.73
N LYS A 458 -32.30 15.04 -23.72
CA LYS A 458 -32.07 14.24 -22.49
C LYS A 458 -31.12 14.94 -21.53
N ILE A 459 -29.94 15.38 -21.99
CA ILE A 459 -28.96 16.14 -21.19
C ILE A 459 -29.65 17.36 -20.55
N ARG A 460 -30.38 18.16 -21.33
CA ARG A 460 -31.06 19.32 -20.83
C ARG A 460 -32.09 19.01 -19.74
N LYS A 461 -32.77 17.86 -19.82
CA LYS A 461 -33.82 17.46 -18.89
C LYS A 461 -33.26 16.78 -17.63
N GLU A 462 -32.26 15.90 -17.79
CA GLU A 462 -31.79 14.97 -16.77
C GLU A 462 -30.49 15.43 -16.12
N ILE A 463 -29.67 16.21 -16.86
CA ILE A 463 -28.35 16.73 -16.38
C ILE A 463 -28.24 18.23 -16.71
N PRO A 464 -29.12 19.10 -16.14
CA PRO A 464 -29.20 20.51 -16.51
C PRO A 464 -27.90 21.29 -16.25
N ASP A 465 -27.11 20.91 -15.26
CA ASP A 465 -25.82 21.56 -14.94
C ASP A 465 -24.79 21.36 -16.06
N MET A 466 -24.78 20.19 -16.72
CA MET A 466 -23.93 19.92 -17.85
C MET A 466 -24.35 20.67 -19.13
N TYR A 467 -25.64 21.04 -19.21
CA TYR A 467 -26.16 21.79 -20.37
C TYR A 467 -25.78 23.27 -20.33
N ALA A 468 -25.49 23.80 -19.12
CA ALA A 468 -25.17 25.20 -18.91
C ALA A 468 -23.69 25.56 -19.16
N THR A 469 -22.82 24.55 -19.26
CA THR A 469 -21.42 24.67 -19.61
C THR A 469 -21.20 24.41 -21.10
#